data_f6b63272f33c170acac7b5cea73ca4b9
#
_entry.id   f6b63272f33c170acac7b5cea73ca4b9
#
_cell.length_a   1.000
_cell.length_b   1.000
_cell.length_c   1.000
_cell.angle_alpha   90.00
_cell.angle_beta   90.00
_cell.angle_gamma   90.00
#
_symmetry.space_group_name_H-M   'P 1'
#
loop_
_entity.id
_entity.type
_entity.pdbx_description
1 polymer ?
#
loop_
_entity_poly.entity_id
_entity_poly.type
_entity_poly.pdbx_seq_one_letter_code
_entity_poly.pdbx_strand_id
1 'polypeptide(L)'
;MIQIRKEDNQKKQKEKKLKVYKVNTHKKTVIALWVLLAVSFLFAVYKNFTAIDIHTVHETKVIEETILDTHKIENFVENFAEVYYSWEQSAASIDNRTNALKGYLTGELQALNVDTVRKDIPVSSALTDFQIWEITKEKEQHYQVTYTVEQRITEGESSKTVRSAYQVTVYVDGSGNLTIIQNPTITSVAVKSGY
;
A
#
# COMPACT_ATOMS: atom_id res chain seq x y z
N MET A 1 -25.48 -97.17 27.43
CA MET A 1 -24.16 -96.38 27.50
C MET A 1 -23.68 -95.82 26.15
N ILE A 2 -24.46 -95.90 25.11
CA ILE A 2 -24.04 -95.49 23.73
C ILE A 2 -24.69 -94.17 23.27
N GLN A 3 -25.78 -93.68 23.87
CA GLN A 3 -26.44 -92.44 23.44
C GLN A 3 -25.79 -91.16 23.97
N ILE A 4 -25.23 -91.18 25.16
CA ILE A 4 -24.51 -89.98 25.77
C ILE A 4 -23.27 -89.59 25.00
N ARG A 5 -22.60 -90.50 24.32
CA ARG A 5 -21.35 -90.24 23.55
C ARG A 5 -21.59 -89.59 22.21
N LYS A 6 -22.80 -89.67 21.66
CA LYS A 6 -23.12 -89.00 20.37
C LYS A 6 -23.52 -87.53 20.52
N GLU A 7 -24.12 -87.15 21.65
CA GLU A 7 -24.50 -85.76 21.91
C GLU A 7 -23.29 -84.87 22.18
N ASP A 8 -22.33 -85.40 22.91
CA ASP A 8 -21.08 -84.66 23.20
C ASP A 8 -20.24 -84.39 21.93
N ASN A 9 -20.25 -85.30 20.96
CA ASN A 9 -19.53 -85.08 19.70
C ASN A 9 -20.23 -84.07 18.75
N GLN A 10 -21.56 -83.98 18.83
CA GLN A 10 -22.30 -82.97 18.03
C GLN A 10 -22.17 -81.57 18.63
N LYS A 11 -22.07 -81.40 19.94
CA LYS A 11 -21.80 -80.08 20.59
C LYS A 11 -20.43 -79.62 20.32
N LYS A 12 -19.41 -80.47 20.34
CA LYS A 12 -18.04 -80.08 20.00
C LYS A 12 -17.81 -79.70 18.53
N GLN A 13 -18.62 -80.28 17.61
CA GLN A 13 -18.58 -79.87 16.18
C GLN A 13 -19.31 -78.54 15.91
N LYS A 14 -20.36 -78.19 16.66
CA LYS A 14 -21.06 -76.91 16.51
C LYS A 14 -20.24 -75.72 17.04
N GLU A 15 -19.45 -75.90 18.10
CA GLU A 15 -18.63 -74.82 18.64
C GLU A 15 -17.41 -74.49 17.74
N LYS A 16 -16.91 -75.46 17.01
CA LYS A 16 -15.74 -75.22 16.11
C LYS A 16 -16.08 -74.47 14.84
N LYS A 17 -17.38 -74.41 14.42
CA LYS A 17 -17.76 -73.72 13.18
C LYS A 17 -18.03 -72.24 13.36
N LEU A 18 -18.17 -71.73 14.57
CA LEU A 18 -18.53 -70.33 14.84
C LEU A 18 -17.35 -69.36 14.96
N LYS A 19 -16.10 -69.88 15.03
CA LYS A 19 -14.93 -69.02 15.26
C LYS A 19 -14.16 -68.52 14.03
N VAL A 20 -14.53 -68.94 12.83
CA VAL A 20 -13.68 -68.66 11.63
C VAL A 20 -14.14 -67.47 10.77
N TYR A 21 -15.34 -66.90 10.96
CA TYR A 21 -15.90 -66.00 9.97
C TYR A 21 -15.82 -64.51 10.27
N LYS A 22 -15.14 -64.03 11.34
CA LYS A 22 -15.21 -62.62 11.76
C LYS A 22 -13.90 -61.80 11.68
N VAL A 23 -12.76 -62.36 11.27
CA VAL A 23 -11.46 -61.68 11.40
C VAL A 23 -10.99 -60.96 10.13
N ASN A 24 -11.51 -61.27 8.93
CA ASN A 24 -10.88 -60.79 7.70
C ASN A 24 -11.53 -59.52 7.10
N THR A 25 -12.74 -59.19 7.48
CA THR A 25 -13.44 -58.00 6.95
C THR A 25 -13.00 -56.70 7.63
N HIS A 26 -12.71 -56.77 8.94
CA HIS A 26 -12.23 -55.61 9.73
C HIS A 26 -10.83 -55.15 9.35
N LYS A 27 -9.94 -56.08 8.95
CA LYS A 27 -8.57 -55.66 8.53
C LYS A 27 -8.58 -54.83 7.25
N LYS A 28 -9.41 -55.21 6.27
CA LYS A 28 -9.51 -54.49 5.00
C LYS A 28 -10.14 -53.10 5.18
N THR A 29 -11.17 -52.98 6.03
CA THR A 29 -11.82 -51.70 6.33
C THR A 29 -10.90 -50.76 7.13
N VAL A 30 -10.14 -51.31 8.10
CA VAL A 30 -9.17 -50.51 8.86
C VAL A 30 -8.01 -50.02 7.96
N ILE A 31 -7.48 -50.86 7.06
CA ILE A 31 -6.48 -50.45 6.10
C ILE A 31 -7.02 -49.34 5.14
N ALA A 32 -8.23 -49.52 4.63
CA ALA A 32 -8.86 -48.52 3.77
C ALA A 32 -9.05 -47.17 4.48
N LEU A 33 -9.41 -47.19 5.77
CA LEU A 33 -9.58 -46.00 6.60
C LEU A 33 -8.24 -45.29 6.85
N TRP A 34 -7.17 -46.04 7.08
CA TRP A 34 -5.81 -45.48 7.22
C TRP A 34 -5.28 -44.86 5.93
N VAL A 35 -5.54 -45.48 4.77
CA VAL A 35 -5.20 -44.93 3.46
C VAL A 35 -5.96 -43.62 3.20
N LEU A 36 -7.23 -43.58 3.52
CA LEU A 36 -8.08 -42.38 3.34
C LEU A 36 -7.59 -41.23 4.26
N LEU A 37 -7.20 -41.53 5.46
CA LEU A 37 -6.65 -40.59 6.43
C LEU A 37 -5.29 -40.05 5.95
N ALA A 38 -4.41 -40.91 5.42
CA ALA A 38 -3.13 -40.48 4.86
C ALA A 38 -3.29 -39.59 3.62
N VAL A 39 -4.22 -39.91 2.72
CA VAL A 39 -4.54 -39.07 1.54
C VAL A 39 -5.13 -37.73 1.96
N SER A 40 -6.02 -37.72 2.95
CA SER A 40 -6.61 -36.47 3.49
C SER A 40 -5.53 -35.59 4.13
N PHE A 41 -4.58 -36.17 4.85
CA PHE A 41 -3.47 -35.44 5.46
C PHE A 41 -2.53 -34.86 4.39
N LEU A 42 -2.18 -35.63 3.37
CA LEU A 42 -1.37 -35.14 2.23
C LEU A 42 -2.08 -34.01 1.49
N PHE A 43 -3.39 -34.07 1.32
CA PHE A 43 -4.17 -33.04 0.68
C PHE A 43 -4.26 -31.74 1.53
N ALA A 44 -4.38 -31.88 2.85
CA ALA A 44 -4.37 -30.74 3.78
C ALA A 44 -2.98 -30.03 3.81
N VAL A 45 -1.91 -30.80 3.80
CA VAL A 45 -0.55 -30.27 3.72
C VAL A 45 -0.32 -29.58 2.37
N TYR A 46 -0.72 -30.21 1.26
CA TYR A 46 -0.59 -29.62 -0.08
C TYR A 46 -1.38 -28.33 -0.21
N LYS A 47 -2.63 -28.28 0.27
CA LYS A 47 -3.45 -27.05 0.25
C LYS A 47 -2.83 -25.95 1.13
N ASN A 48 -2.23 -26.30 2.26
CA ASN A 48 -1.64 -25.31 3.15
C ASN A 48 -0.34 -24.72 2.57
N PHE A 49 0.48 -25.52 1.89
CA PHE A 49 1.67 -25.04 1.20
C PHE A 49 1.37 -24.18 -0.02
N THR A 50 0.35 -24.53 -0.80
CA THR A 50 -0.04 -23.72 -1.99
C THR A 50 -0.84 -22.45 -1.63
N ALA A 51 -1.50 -22.40 -0.47
CA ALA A 51 -2.22 -21.20 -0.01
C ALA A 51 -1.30 -20.11 0.59
N ILE A 52 -0.14 -20.51 1.13
CA ILE A 52 0.81 -19.56 1.73
C ILE A 52 1.57 -18.76 0.67
N ASP A 53 1.85 -19.35 -0.51
CA ASP A 53 2.68 -18.70 -1.54
C ASP A 53 1.97 -17.62 -2.35
N ILE A 54 0.64 -17.69 -2.49
CA ILE A 54 -0.11 -16.77 -3.35
C ILE A 54 -0.47 -15.45 -2.65
N HIS A 55 -0.69 -15.47 -1.32
CA HIS A 55 -1.06 -14.26 -0.59
C HIS A 55 0.15 -13.38 -0.22
N THR A 56 1.29 -13.95 0.10
CA THR A 56 2.49 -13.19 0.50
C THR A 56 3.16 -12.46 -0.67
N VAL A 57 3.11 -13.02 -1.88
CA VAL A 57 3.74 -12.38 -3.06
C VAL A 57 2.94 -11.19 -3.57
N HIS A 58 1.60 -11.22 -3.48
CA HIS A 58 0.76 -10.09 -3.91
C HIS A 58 0.78 -8.92 -2.92
N GLU A 59 0.75 -9.19 -1.61
CA GLU A 59 0.80 -8.11 -0.61
C GLU A 59 2.17 -7.41 -0.57
N THR A 60 3.26 -8.16 -0.69
CA THR A 60 4.61 -7.56 -0.70
C THR A 60 4.85 -6.71 -1.95
N LYS A 61 4.35 -7.13 -3.10
CA LYS A 61 4.48 -6.37 -4.35
C LYS A 61 3.66 -5.08 -4.35
N VAL A 62 2.44 -5.12 -3.83
CA VAL A 62 1.57 -3.93 -3.72
C VAL A 62 2.12 -2.93 -2.70
N ILE A 63 2.69 -3.40 -1.58
CA ILE A 63 3.31 -2.54 -0.58
C ILE A 63 4.61 -1.91 -1.12
N GLU A 64 5.44 -2.66 -1.86
CA GLU A 64 6.69 -2.15 -2.43
C GLU A 64 6.44 -1.14 -3.54
N GLU A 65 5.49 -1.37 -4.44
CA GLU A 65 5.10 -0.38 -5.46
C GLU A 65 4.48 0.88 -4.84
N THR A 66 3.63 0.73 -3.82
CA THR A 66 3.00 1.88 -3.15
C THR A 66 4.01 2.72 -2.38
N ILE A 67 4.97 2.10 -1.69
CA ILE A 67 6.03 2.79 -0.94
C ILE A 67 6.99 3.51 -1.90
N LEU A 68 7.38 2.88 -3.01
CA LEU A 68 8.29 3.50 -3.98
C LEU A 68 7.67 4.73 -4.65
N ASP A 69 6.41 4.64 -5.06
CA ASP A 69 5.66 5.75 -5.66
C ASP A 69 5.46 6.90 -4.67
N THR A 70 5.18 6.61 -3.40
CA THR A 70 4.95 7.64 -2.37
C THR A 70 6.20 8.47 -2.12
N HIS A 71 7.36 7.85 -1.90
CA HIS A 71 8.62 8.58 -1.69
C HIS A 71 9.04 9.42 -2.90
N LYS A 72 8.79 8.93 -4.11
CA LYS A 72 9.08 9.69 -5.31
C LYS A 72 8.20 10.94 -5.41
N ILE A 73 6.91 10.81 -5.06
CA ILE A 73 5.97 11.93 -5.04
C ILE A 73 6.33 12.90 -3.91
N GLU A 74 6.69 12.42 -2.72
CA GLU A 74 7.14 13.24 -1.59
C GLU A 74 8.31 14.14 -2.00
N ASN A 75 9.40 13.55 -2.47
CA ASN A 75 10.59 14.29 -2.92
C ASN A 75 10.27 15.27 -4.05
N PHE A 76 9.41 14.89 -4.98
CA PHE A 76 9.01 15.76 -6.09
C PHE A 76 8.24 17.00 -5.59
N VAL A 77 7.28 16.80 -4.67
CA VAL A 77 6.47 17.92 -4.13
C VAL A 77 7.30 18.79 -3.18
N GLU A 78 8.22 18.22 -2.42
CA GLU A 78 9.16 18.98 -1.58
C GLU A 78 10.05 19.90 -2.42
N ASN A 79 10.71 19.38 -3.45
CA ASN A 79 11.52 20.17 -4.37
C ASN A 79 10.69 21.23 -5.14
N PHE A 80 9.46 20.89 -5.53
CA PHE A 80 8.54 21.87 -6.09
C PHE A 80 8.21 22.97 -5.09
N ALA A 81 7.92 22.65 -3.83
CA ALA A 81 7.56 23.61 -2.81
C ALA A 81 8.73 24.58 -2.53
N GLU A 82 9.96 24.09 -2.50
CA GLU A 82 11.14 24.92 -2.34
C GLU A 82 11.24 25.99 -3.44
N VAL A 83 11.05 25.59 -4.68
CA VAL A 83 11.07 26.53 -5.82
C VAL A 83 9.84 27.44 -5.84
N TYR A 84 8.65 26.89 -5.52
CA TYR A 84 7.40 27.63 -5.64
C TYR A 84 7.24 28.70 -4.56
N TYR A 85 7.66 28.42 -3.33
CA TYR A 85 7.48 29.29 -2.16
C TYR A 85 8.68 30.16 -1.82
N SER A 86 9.81 30.02 -2.55
CA SER A 86 11.02 30.83 -2.32
C SER A 86 11.34 31.72 -3.49
N TRP A 87 11.53 33.01 -3.24
CA TRP A 87 12.03 34.00 -4.21
C TRP A 87 12.62 35.21 -3.50
N GLU A 88 13.55 35.88 -4.15
CA GLU A 88 14.10 37.15 -3.73
C GLU A 88 13.48 38.31 -4.53
N GLN A 89 13.54 39.51 -3.99
CA GLN A 89 13.04 40.74 -4.61
C GLN A 89 13.98 41.19 -5.73
N SER A 90 14.21 40.37 -6.74
CA SER A 90 14.99 40.69 -7.91
C SER A 90 14.41 40.06 -9.17
N ALA A 91 14.54 40.79 -10.30
CA ALA A 91 14.07 40.26 -11.58
C ALA A 91 14.78 38.93 -11.94
N ALA A 92 16.06 38.81 -11.64
CA ALA A 92 16.84 37.61 -11.92
C ALA A 92 16.36 36.41 -11.09
N SER A 93 16.01 36.60 -9.80
CA SER A 93 15.46 35.54 -8.95
C SER A 93 14.13 35.09 -9.44
N ILE A 94 13.22 36.00 -9.85
CA ILE A 94 11.91 35.71 -10.40
C ILE A 94 12.01 34.94 -11.72
N ASP A 95 12.90 35.36 -12.62
CA ASP A 95 13.13 34.67 -13.89
C ASP A 95 13.71 33.24 -13.66
N ASN A 96 14.64 33.08 -12.72
CA ASN A 96 15.18 31.78 -12.33
C ASN A 96 14.12 30.85 -11.75
N ARG A 97 13.27 31.38 -10.84
CA ARG A 97 12.12 30.65 -10.27
C ARG A 97 11.17 30.19 -11.36
N THR A 98 10.77 31.12 -12.27
CA THR A 98 9.87 30.80 -13.38
C THR A 98 10.45 29.71 -14.30
N ASN A 99 11.74 29.75 -14.58
CA ASN A 99 12.41 28.73 -15.39
C ASN A 99 12.49 27.40 -14.65
N ALA A 100 12.78 27.39 -13.36
CA ALA A 100 12.83 26.16 -12.56
C ALA A 100 11.45 25.50 -12.45
N LEU A 101 10.38 26.26 -12.32
CA LEU A 101 9.00 25.75 -12.25
C LEU A 101 8.55 25.03 -13.53
N LYS A 102 9.20 25.28 -14.69
CA LYS A 102 8.92 24.54 -15.93
C LYS A 102 9.12 23.03 -15.82
N GLY A 103 10.00 22.60 -14.93
CA GLY A 103 10.24 21.17 -14.67
C GLY A 103 9.16 20.50 -13.83
N TYR A 104 8.27 21.26 -13.20
CA TYR A 104 7.26 20.75 -12.27
C TYR A 104 5.82 20.88 -12.79
N LEU A 105 5.54 21.94 -13.57
CA LEU A 105 4.18 22.37 -13.96
C LEU A 105 3.87 21.99 -15.40
N THR A 106 2.59 21.75 -15.68
CA THR A 106 2.10 21.71 -17.08
C THR A 106 2.28 23.05 -17.77
N GLY A 107 2.32 23.05 -19.11
CA GLY A 107 2.45 24.31 -19.89
C GLY A 107 1.33 25.30 -19.61
N GLU A 108 0.11 24.83 -19.33
CA GLU A 108 -1.02 25.66 -18.95
C GLU A 108 -0.80 26.32 -17.58
N LEU A 109 -0.36 25.58 -16.58
CA LEU A 109 -0.04 26.12 -15.26
C LEU A 109 1.16 27.05 -15.29
N GLN A 110 2.15 26.79 -16.15
CA GLN A 110 3.26 27.71 -16.36
C GLN A 110 2.77 29.08 -16.83
N ALA A 111 1.87 29.11 -17.82
CA ALA A 111 1.28 30.35 -18.31
C ALA A 111 0.51 31.10 -17.23
N LEU A 112 -0.25 30.39 -16.38
CA LEU A 112 -0.98 30.99 -15.27
C LEU A 112 -0.06 31.54 -14.17
N ASN A 113 1.11 30.94 -13.95
CA ASN A 113 2.05 31.31 -12.89
C ASN A 113 3.03 32.42 -13.31
N VAL A 114 3.16 32.74 -14.58
CA VAL A 114 4.00 33.86 -15.06
C VAL A 114 3.55 35.18 -14.46
N ASP A 115 2.25 35.39 -14.28
CA ASP A 115 1.69 36.64 -13.76
C ASP A 115 1.58 36.70 -12.23
N THR A 116 1.77 35.59 -11.53
CA THR A 116 1.60 35.53 -10.06
C THR A 116 2.77 36.14 -9.29
N VAL A 117 3.94 36.23 -9.90
CA VAL A 117 5.11 36.89 -9.31
C VAL A 117 5.48 38.08 -10.20
N ARG A 118 4.87 39.22 -9.94
CA ARG A 118 5.21 40.45 -10.66
C ARG A 118 6.60 40.91 -10.26
N LYS A 119 7.33 41.49 -11.23
CA LYS A 119 8.68 42.02 -11.04
C LYS A 119 8.77 43.19 -10.06
N ASP A 120 7.63 43.75 -9.68
CA ASP A 120 7.46 44.90 -8.80
C ASP A 120 6.90 44.53 -7.40
N ILE A 121 6.84 43.25 -7.06
CA ILE A 121 6.44 42.84 -5.71
C ILE A 121 7.56 43.22 -4.72
N PRO A 122 7.26 44.06 -3.72
CA PRO A 122 8.28 44.57 -2.79
C PRO A 122 8.68 43.57 -1.70
N VAL A 123 8.41 42.28 -1.89
CA VAL A 123 8.58 41.23 -0.89
C VAL A 123 9.45 40.09 -1.41
N SER A 124 10.26 39.54 -0.52
CA SER A 124 10.92 38.24 -0.72
C SER A 124 10.24 37.17 0.15
N SER A 125 10.34 35.92 -0.25
CA SER A 125 9.83 34.79 0.50
C SER A 125 10.89 33.68 0.55
N ALA A 126 11.02 33.06 1.71
CA ALA A 126 11.84 31.89 1.93
C ALA A 126 11.00 30.80 2.60
N LEU A 127 11.00 29.62 2.03
CA LEU A 127 10.46 28.42 2.67
C LEU A 127 11.33 28.09 3.89
N THR A 128 10.74 28.00 5.08
CA THR A 128 11.44 27.71 6.34
C THR A 128 11.10 26.36 6.93
N ASP A 129 9.90 25.83 6.61
CA ASP A 129 9.45 24.49 7.02
C ASP A 129 8.47 23.93 5.99
N PHE A 130 8.55 22.62 5.78
CA PHE A 130 7.69 21.89 4.86
C PHE A 130 7.32 20.52 5.45
N GLN A 131 6.05 20.18 5.43
CA GLN A 131 5.57 18.90 5.94
C GLN A 131 4.43 18.36 5.09
N ILE A 132 4.60 17.17 4.54
CA ILE A 132 3.52 16.40 3.91
C ILE A 132 2.70 15.71 4.99
N TRP A 133 1.38 15.82 4.89
CA TRP A 133 0.41 15.19 5.80
C TRP A 133 -0.22 13.95 5.21
N GLU A 134 -0.52 13.99 3.93
CA GLU A 134 -1.26 12.92 3.27
C GLU A 134 -0.99 12.90 1.78
N ILE A 135 -0.85 11.70 1.23
CA ILE A 135 -0.84 11.43 -0.21
C ILE A 135 -1.94 10.45 -0.49
N THR A 136 -2.96 10.88 -1.23
CA THR A 136 -4.12 10.05 -1.57
C THR A 136 -4.18 9.82 -3.08
N LYS A 137 -4.29 8.57 -3.49
CA LYS A 137 -4.53 8.23 -4.89
C LYS A 137 -6.01 8.46 -5.21
N GLU A 138 -6.32 9.51 -5.98
CA GLU A 138 -7.70 9.83 -6.37
C GLU A 138 -8.22 8.94 -7.50
N LYS A 139 -7.37 8.70 -8.48
CA LYS A 139 -7.64 7.84 -9.64
C LYS A 139 -6.32 7.35 -10.22
N GLU A 140 -6.41 6.53 -11.25
CA GLU A 140 -5.21 6.03 -11.92
C GLU A 140 -4.29 7.19 -12.32
N GLN A 141 -3.00 7.11 -11.94
CA GLN A 141 -1.96 8.10 -12.23
C GLN A 141 -2.15 9.49 -11.60
N HIS A 142 -3.16 9.72 -10.77
CA HIS A 142 -3.41 11.00 -10.12
C HIS A 142 -3.31 10.87 -8.59
N TYR A 143 -2.47 11.70 -8.00
CA TYR A 143 -2.23 11.72 -6.57
C TYR A 143 -2.49 13.12 -6.02
N GLN A 144 -3.33 13.18 -5.00
CA GLN A 144 -3.56 14.41 -4.25
C GLN A 144 -2.61 14.44 -3.06
N VAL A 145 -1.84 15.52 -2.95
CA VAL A 145 -0.85 15.71 -1.88
C VAL A 145 -1.27 16.90 -1.03
N THR A 146 -1.48 16.65 0.26
CA THR A 146 -1.77 17.68 1.26
C THR A 146 -0.52 17.94 2.10
N TYR A 147 -0.11 19.21 2.19
CA TYR A 147 1.09 19.61 2.91
C TYR A 147 0.93 20.96 3.58
N THR A 148 1.76 21.25 4.55
CA THR A 148 1.93 22.59 5.13
C THR A 148 3.26 23.18 4.74
N VAL A 149 3.25 24.50 4.56
CA VAL A 149 4.45 25.29 4.38
C VAL A 149 4.52 26.37 5.45
N GLU A 150 5.71 26.66 5.91
CA GLU A 150 6.00 27.85 6.69
C GLU A 150 6.93 28.73 5.87
N GLN A 151 6.51 29.97 5.61
CA GLN A 151 7.25 30.94 4.81
C GLN A 151 7.63 32.13 5.66
N ARG A 152 8.87 32.57 5.52
CA ARG A 152 9.30 33.87 6.01
C ARG A 152 9.18 34.88 4.88
N ILE A 153 8.25 35.81 5.03
CA ILE A 153 8.01 36.90 4.07
C ILE A 153 8.68 38.14 4.61
N THR A 154 9.54 38.76 3.79
CA THR A 154 10.30 39.96 4.15
C THR A 154 9.94 41.10 3.24
N GLU A 155 9.57 42.25 3.82
CA GLU A 155 9.24 43.49 3.14
C GLU A 155 10.07 44.61 3.77
N GLY A 156 11.07 45.12 3.06
CA GLY A 156 12.05 46.06 3.59
C GLY A 156 12.76 45.47 4.83
N GLU A 157 12.68 46.17 5.97
CA GLU A 157 13.25 45.72 7.24
C GLU A 157 12.33 44.82 8.06
N SER A 158 11.09 44.65 7.65
CA SER A 158 10.09 43.82 8.36
C SER A 158 10.06 42.42 7.85
N SER A 159 9.96 41.45 8.76
CA SER A 159 9.81 40.04 8.43
C SER A 159 8.68 39.41 9.25
N LYS A 160 7.86 38.59 8.59
CA LYS A 160 6.80 37.80 9.24
C LYS A 160 6.86 36.36 8.78
N THR A 161 6.50 35.45 9.68
CA THR A 161 6.35 34.03 9.37
C THR A 161 4.86 33.72 9.16
N VAL A 162 4.55 33.03 8.07
CA VAL A 162 3.20 32.60 7.72
C VAL A 162 3.20 31.09 7.51
N ARG A 163 2.32 30.38 8.21
CA ARG A 163 2.09 28.94 8.02
C ARG A 163 0.76 28.70 7.40
N SER A 164 0.73 27.92 6.30
CA SER A 164 -0.49 27.61 5.57
C SER A 164 -0.48 26.18 5.07
N ALA A 165 -1.66 25.58 4.99
CA ALA A 165 -1.84 24.26 4.41
C ALA A 165 -2.32 24.37 2.96
N TYR A 166 -1.76 23.54 2.11
CA TYR A 166 -2.06 23.50 0.69
C TYR A 166 -2.29 22.06 0.20
N GLN A 167 -2.91 21.97 -0.93
CA GLN A 167 -3.18 20.74 -1.65
C GLN A 167 -2.82 20.91 -3.12
N VAL A 168 -2.11 19.93 -3.70
CA VAL A 168 -1.81 19.88 -5.13
C VAL A 168 -2.19 18.52 -5.70
N THR A 169 -2.42 18.46 -7.00
CA THR A 169 -2.60 17.19 -7.71
C THR A 169 -1.38 16.92 -8.57
N VAL A 170 -0.76 15.77 -8.35
CA VAL A 170 0.38 15.25 -9.10
C VAL A 170 -0.10 14.17 -10.06
N TYR A 171 0.28 14.29 -11.32
CA TYR A 171 0.09 13.27 -12.34
C TYR A 171 1.38 12.48 -12.53
N VAL A 172 1.27 11.15 -12.61
CA VAL A 172 2.37 10.22 -12.89
C VAL A 172 2.12 9.60 -14.25
N ASP A 173 2.96 9.88 -15.24
CA ASP A 173 2.80 9.29 -16.57
C ASP A 173 3.20 7.80 -16.61
N GLY A 174 2.93 7.11 -17.74
CA GLY A 174 3.27 5.71 -17.93
C GLY A 174 4.77 5.37 -17.87
N SER A 175 5.65 6.40 -17.93
CA SER A 175 7.10 6.27 -17.77
C SER A 175 7.57 6.61 -16.36
N GLY A 176 6.65 6.97 -15.46
CA GLY A 176 6.93 7.36 -14.08
C GLY A 176 7.45 8.80 -13.92
N ASN A 177 7.25 9.70 -14.92
CA ASN A 177 7.52 11.11 -14.76
C ASN A 177 6.37 11.78 -14.00
N LEU A 178 6.73 12.75 -13.18
CA LEU A 178 5.81 13.48 -12.30
C LEU A 178 5.55 14.88 -12.83
N THR A 179 4.30 15.34 -12.76
CA THR A 179 3.91 16.69 -13.17
C THR A 179 2.77 17.19 -12.29
N ILE A 180 2.83 18.43 -11.83
CA ILE A 180 1.74 19.08 -11.13
C ILE A 180 0.74 19.59 -12.18
N ILE A 181 -0.50 19.15 -12.02
CA ILE A 181 -1.61 19.47 -12.94
C ILE A 181 -2.66 20.40 -12.33
N GLN A 182 -2.49 20.78 -11.07
CA GLN A 182 -3.33 21.75 -10.38
C GLN A 182 -2.46 22.64 -9.48
N ASN A 183 -2.65 23.95 -9.54
CA ASN A 183 -1.97 24.89 -8.66
C ASN A 183 -2.27 24.59 -7.18
N PRO A 184 -1.32 24.91 -6.27
CA PRO A 184 -1.58 24.81 -4.84
C PRO A 184 -2.84 25.57 -4.43
N THR A 185 -3.78 24.87 -3.83
CA THR A 185 -5.01 25.44 -3.28
C THR A 185 -4.94 25.40 -1.75
N ILE A 186 -5.37 26.48 -1.10
CA ILE A 186 -5.41 26.53 0.37
C ILE A 186 -6.44 25.50 0.86
N THR A 187 -6.04 24.72 1.84
CA THR A 187 -6.90 23.72 2.48
C THR A 187 -6.77 23.78 4.01
N SER A 188 -7.65 23.09 4.72
CA SER A 188 -7.55 22.90 6.16
C SER A 188 -7.02 21.49 6.44
N VAL A 189 -5.92 21.39 7.16
CA VAL A 189 -5.46 20.11 7.71
C VAL A 189 -6.23 19.85 8.99
N ALA A 190 -7.09 18.82 8.99
CA ALA A 190 -7.67 18.31 10.23
C ALA A 190 -6.56 17.66 11.05
N VAL A 191 -6.05 18.38 12.04
CA VAL A 191 -5.15 17.78 13.04
C VAL A 191 -5.98 16.75 13.78
N LYS A 192 -5.77 15.45 13.50
CA LYS A 192 -6.25 14.39 14.37
C LYS A 192 -5.50 14.57 15.68
N SER A 193 -6.13 15.23 16.66
CA SER A 193 -5.62 15.25 18.03
C SER A 193 -5.68 13.79 18.52
N GLY A 194 -4.53 13.13 18.52
CA GLY A 194 -4.36 11.86 19.20
C GLY A 194 -4.44 12.11 20.69
N TYR A 195 -5.46 11.56 21.32
CA TYR A 195 -5.48 11.25 22.74
C TYR A 195 -4.99 9.82 22.94
#